data_9cff0734235127fbb291d3aeec6d988f
#
_entry.id   9cff0734235127fbb291d3aeec6d988f
#
_cell.length_a   1.000
_cell.length_b   1.000
_cell.length_c   1.000
_cell.angle_alpha   90.00
_cell.angle_beta   90.00
_cell.angle_gamma   90.00
#
_symmetry.space_group_name_H-M   'P 1'
#
loop_
_entity.id
_entity.type
_entity.pdbx_description
1 polymer ?
#
loop_
_entity_poly.entity_id
_entity_poly.type
_entity_poly.pdbx_seq_one_letter_code
_entity_poly.pdbx_strand_id
1 'polypeptide(L)'
;MPYGDSSYRGNCSGYLVKDLICHFRPARVLDPMEGSGTTRDVCRECKVQYTGMDLKNGFDLVNDEIKGTFDFIFFHPPYWDIIKYDGDQHDLSNSPTYDIFMGKLRICVSKLYETLERGGTLAILIGDKKKNGDLYPLFNEIINWRIGRLTQIIIKEQHNMRSNETSYSGSFIPIHHEYVLIFRKEA
;
A
#
# COMPACT_ATOMS: atom_id res chain seq x y z
N MET A 1 -13.55 -6.80 11.73
CA MET A 1 -12.69 -7.76 11.01
C MET A 1 -11.72 -8.36 12.02
N PRO A 2 -11.24 -9.61 11.89
CA PRO A 2 -10.41 -10.25 12.92
C PRO A 2 -8.95 -9.73 12.95
N TYR A 3 -8.56 -8.84 12.04
CA TYR A 3 -7.19 -8.34 11.88
C TYR A 3 -7.17 -6.83 11.91
N GLY A 4 -6.19 -6.27 12.63
CA GLY A 4 -6.04 -4.82 12.82
C GLY A 4 -7.21 -4.19 13.55
N ASP A 5 -7.29 -2.87 13.48
CA ASP A 5 -8.42 -2.09 14.02
C ASP A 5 -9.35 -1.65 12.88
N SER A 6 -10.59 -2.14 12.89
CA SER A 6 -11.58 -1.80 11.86
C SER A 6 -12.04 -0.33 11.89
N SER A 7 -11.80 0.37 13.00
CA SER A 7 -12.08 1.81 13.12
C SER A 7 -10.97 2.70 12.54
N TYR A 8 -9.77 2.12 12.31
CA TYR A 8 -8.66 2.84 11.73
C TYR A 8 -8.92 3.14 10.26
N ARG A 9 -8.93 4.43 9.90
CA ARG A 9 -9.16 4.87 8.52
C ARG A 9 -8.01 4.40 7.62
N GLY A 10 -8.36 3.85 6.45
CA GLY A 10 -7.36 3.31 5.53
C GLY A 10 -6.93 1.87 5.85
N ASN A 11 -7.56 1.22 6.84
CA ASN A 11 -7.29 -0.18 7.09
C ASN A 11 -7.69 -1.05 5.89
N CYS A 12 -6.86 -2.03 5.52
CA CYS A 12 -7.18 -3.00 4.47
C CYS A 12 -7.75 -4.29 5.04
N SER A 13 -8.34 -5.12 4.17
CA SER A 13 -8.80 -6.46 4.57
C SER A 13 -7.61 -7.37 4.88
N GLY A 14 -7.55 -7.91 6.09
CA GLY A 14 -6.52 -8.90 6.45
C GLY A 14 -6.65 -10.20 5.67
N TYR A 15 -7.81 -10.53 5.12
CA TYR A 15 -7.96 -11.68 4.22
C TYR A 15 -7.15 -11.52 2.94
N LEU A 16 -7.07 -10.31 2.35
CA LEU A 16 -6.19 -10.03 1.22
C LEU A 16 -4.73 -10.33 1.57
N VAL A 17 -4.26 -9.80 2.70
CA VAL A 17 -2.88 -10.02 3.16
C VAL A 17 -2.63 -11.50 3.41
N LYS A 18 -3.59 -12.22 4.01
CA LYS A 18 -3.50 -13.66 4.26
C LYS A 18 -3.40 -14.47 2.97
N ASP A 19 -4.21 -14.14 1.97
CA ASP A 19 -4.17 -14.81 0.67
C ASP A 19 -2.81 -14.61 -0.01
N LEU A 20 -2.25 -13.39 0.04
CA LEU A 20 -0.92 -13.10 -0.49
C LEU A 20 0.17 -13.90 0.26
N ILE A 21 0.14 -13.92 1.61
CA ILE A 21 1.09 -14.68 2.42
C ILE A 21 0.97 -16.20 2.15
N CYS A 22 -0.24 -16.74 2.07
CA CYS A 22 -0.47 -18.14 1.74
C CYS A 22 0.02 -18.50 0.33
N HIS A 23 -0.11 -17.59 -0.63
CA HIS A 23 0.32 -17.79 -2.01
C HIS A 23 1.85 -17.73 -2.16
N PHE A 24 2.47 -16.67 -1.64
CA PHE A 24 3.91 -16.46 -1.78
C PHE A 24 4.77 -17.22 -0.76
N ARG A 25 4.20 -17.61 0.37
CA ARG A 25 4.83 -18.36 1.48
C ARG A 25 6.15 -17.74 1.92
N PRO A 26 6.15 -16.44 2.27
CA PRO A 26 7.38 -15.77 2.67
C PRO A 26 7.87 -16.27 4.02
N ALA A 27 9.18 -16.13 4.26
CA ALA A 27 9.78 -16.33 5.57
C ALA A 27 9.82 -15.03 6.38
N ARG A 28 10.05 -13.89 5.71
CA ARG A 28 10.24 -12.56 6.34
C ARG A 28 9.41 -11.49 5.64
N VAL A 29 8.43 -10.97 6.34
CA VAL A 29 7.52 -9.92 5.85
C VAL A 29 7.87 -8.58 6.45
N LEU A 30 7.93 -7.54 5.59
CA LEU A 30 7.96 -6.13 5.99
C LEU A 30 6.63 -5.45 5.65
N ASP A 31 6.12 -4.67 6.58
CA ASP A 31 5.08 -3.66 6.36
C ASP A 31 5.62 -2.29 6.80
N PRO A 32 6.03 -1.42 5.86
CA PRO A 32 6.69 -0.16 6.17
C PRO A 32 5.72 0.97 6.55
N MET A 33 4.40 0.71 6.49
CA MET A 33 3.33 1.62 6.91
C MET A 33 2.22 0.82 7.60
N GLU A 34 2.57 0.17 8.75
CA GLU A 34 1.74 -0.87 9.38
C GLU A 34 0.35 -0.39 9.86
N GLY A 35 0.15 0.90 10.00
CA GLY A 35 -1.12 1.49 10.43
C GLY A 35 -1.68 0.82 11.68
N SER A 36 -2.83 0.15 11.56
CA SER A 36 -3.47 -0.57 12.67
C SER A 36 -2.85 -1.95 12.97
N GLY A 37 -1.90 -2.43 12.17
CA GLY A 37 -1.22 -3.71 12.38
C GLY A 37 -1.95 -4.90 11.75
N THR A 38 -2.72 -4.71 10.69
CA THR A 38 -3.41 -5.79 9.97
C THR A 38 -2.43 -6.85 9.49
N THR A 39 -1.33 -6.46 8.83
CA THR A 39 -0.30 -7.37 8.34
C THR A 39 0.38 -8.13 9.50
N ARG A 40 0.63 -7.45 10.62
CA ARG A 40 1.19 -8.05 11.84
C ARG A 40 0.32 -9.19 12.36
N ASP A 41 -0.99 -8.94 12.46
CA ASP A 41 -1.93 -9.93 12.99
C ASP A 41 -2.04 -11.16 12.09
N VAL A 42 -2.03 -10.95 10.77
CA VAL A 42 -2.00 -12.04 9.78
C VAL A 42 -0.70 -12.84 9.87
N CYS A 43 0.46 -12.16 9.92
CA CYS A 43 1.76 -12.84 10.03
C CYS A 43 1.86 -13.66 11.31
N ARG A 44 1.32 -13.15 12.43
CA ARG A 44 1.24 -13.89 13.70
C ARG A 44 0.41 -15.17 13.58
N GLU A 45 -0.75 -15.10 12.92
CA GLU A 45 -1.59 -16.26 12.66
C GLU A 45 -0.89 -17.28 11.76
N CYS A 46 -0.26 -16.81 10.67
CA CYS A 46 0.45 -17.65 9.72
C CYS A 46 1.83 -18.11 10.20
N LYS A 47 2.28 -17.67 11.40
CA LYS A 47 3.60 -17.97 11.99
C LYS A 47 4.77 -17.55 11.08
N VAL A 48 4.65 -16.39 10.45
CA VAL A 48 5.65 -15.78 9.57
C VAL A 48 6.38 -14.68 10.33
N GLN A 49 7.69 -14.55 10.13
CA GLN A 49 8.46 -13.47 10.73
C GLN A 49 8.00 -12.12 10.16
N TYR A 50 7.75 -11.16 11.05
CA TYR A 50 7.19 -9.86 10.70
C TYR A 50 8.03 -8.70 11.23
N THR A 51 8.18 -7.68 10.41
CA THR A 51 8.72 -6.37 10.79
C THR A 51 7.71 -5.31 10.36
N GLY A 52 7.22 -4.54 11.31
CA GLY A 52 6.35 -3.38 11.07
C GLY A 52 7.10 -2.07 11.33
N MET A 53 6.89 -1.10 10.46
CA MET A 53 7.41 0.26 10.59
C MET A 53 6.28 1.25 10.33
N ASP A 54 6.33 2.43 10.92
CA ASP A 54 5.31 3.45 10.72
C ASP A 54 5.80 4.81 11.22
N LEU A 55 5.36 5.89 10.58
CA LEU A 55 5.70 7.26 10.97
C LEU A 55 5.28 7.56 12.41
N LYS A 56 4.13 7.05 12.86
CA LYS A 56 3.66 7.18 14.26
C LYS A 56 4.61 6.59 15.29
N ASN A 57 5.49 5.65 14.87
CA ASN A 57 6.50 5.02 15.69
C ASN A 57 7.90 5.62 15.46
N GLY A 58 7.98 6.77 14.75
CA GLY A 58 9.21 7.50 14.50
C GLY A 58 10.02 7.00 13.30
N PHE A 59 9.43 6.21 12.40
CA PHE A 59 10.10 5.77 11.18
C PHE A 59 9.53 6.49 9.95
N ASP A 60 10.36 7.35 9.32
CA ASP A 60 10.03 8.04 8.07
C ASP A 60 10.56 7.26 6.86
N LEU A 61 9.67 6.57 6.16
CA LEU A 61 10.06 5.75 5.00
C LEU A 61 10.76 6.56 3.89
N VAL A 62 10.47 7.86 3.76
CA VAL A 62 11.14 8.72 2.77
C VAL A 62 12.61 8.94 3.12
N ASN A 63 12.91 9.21 4.40
CA ASN A 63 14.21 9.68 4.84
C ASN A 63 15.05 8.60 5.54
N ASP A 64 14.42 7.67 6.27
CA ASP A 64 15.13 6.67 7.07
C ASP A 64 15.56 5.46 6.26
N GLU A 65 16.61 4.79 6.72
CA GLU A 65 17.10 3.54 6.14
C GLU A 65 16.37 2.32 6.71
N ILE A 66 15.98 1.39 5.84
CA ILE A 66 15.44 0.10 6.22
C ILE A 66 16.61 -0.86 6.52
N LYS A 67 16.66 -1.38 7.74
CA LYS A 67 17.67 -2.36 8.15
C LYS A 67 17.21 -3.78 7.84
N GLY A 68 18.07 -4.57 7.21
CA GLY A 68 17.81 -5.95 6.85
C GLY A 68 17.25 -6.11 5.45
N THR A 69 16.93 -7.36 5.08
CA THR A 69 16.36 -7.74 3.80
C THR A 69 15.13 -8.62 4.02
N PHE A 70 14.21 -8.61 3.08
CA PHE A 70 12.92 -9.28 3.19
C PHE A 70 12.60 -10.02 1.89
N ASP A 71 11.92 -11.13 2.00
CA ASP A 71 11.45 -11.89 0.83
C ASP A 71 10.03 -11.49 0.41
N PHE A 72 9.31 -10.77 1.30
CA PHE A 72 8.00 -10.20 0.98
C PHE A 72 7.79 -8.85 1.66
N ILE A 73 7.33 -7.87 0.90
CA ILE A 73 6.95 -6.55 1.41
C ILE A 73 5.50 -6.30 1.02
N PHE A 74 4.66 -6.02 2.01
CA PHE A 74 3.31 -5.50 1.79
C PHE A 74 3.31 -3.99 2.04
N PHE A 75 3.00 -3.21 1.01
CA PHE A 75 3.04 -1.76 1.07
C PHE A 75 1.68 -1.17 0.73
N HIS A 76 1.08 -0.49 1.70
CA HIS A 76 -0.22 0.18 1.55
C HIS A 76 -0.08 1.66 1.91
N PRO A 77 0.44 2.49 0.99
CA PRO A 77 0.62 3.92 1.23
C PRO A 77 -0.71 4.67 1.21
N PRO A 78 -0.77 5.90 1.71
CA PRO A 78 -1.90 6.78 1.47
C PRO A 78 -2.08 7.07 -0.03
N TYR A 79 -3.33 7.30 -0.46
CA TYR A 79 -3.65 7.67 -1.85
C TYR A 79 -3.71 9.19 -1.96
N TRP A 80 -2.54 9.83 -1.85
CA TRP A 80 -2.37 11.27 -1.71
C TRP A 80 -3.19 11.80 -0.51
N ASP A 81 -4.03 12.84 -0.70
CA ASP A 81 -4.78 13.55 0.35
C ASP A 81 -6.21 13.02 0.57
N ILE A 82 -6.52 11.75 0.19
CA ILE A 82 -7.85 11.14 0.45
C ILE A 82 -8.11 11.03 1.95
N ILE A 83 -7.11 10.59 2.70
CA ILE A 83 -7.13 10.51 4.16
C ILE A 83 -5.90 11.24 4.67
N LYS A 84 -6.08 12.21 5.54
CA LYS A 84 -5.00 12.81 6.31
C LYS A 84 -4.94 12.08 7.65
N TYR A 85 -3.78 11.48 7.92
CA TYR A 85 -3.59 10.66 9.12
C TYR A 85 -3.07 11.48 10.28
N ASP A 86 -2.06 12.31 10.05
CA ASP A 86 -1.45 13.16 11.07
C ASP A 86 -1.13 14.53 10.47
N GLY A 87 -0.91 15.53 11.33
CA GLY A 87 -0.45 16.86 10.93
C GLY A 87 1.04 16.94 10.62
N ASP A 88 1.78 15.82 10.68
CA ASP A 88 3.21 15.76 10.42
C ASP A 88 3.52 16.07 8.96
N GLN A 89 4.51 16.94 8.72
CA GLN A 89 5.01 17.28 7.39
C GLN A 89 5.66 16.10 6.65
N HIS A 90 6.07 15.07 7.39
CA HIS A 90 6.66 13.83 6.86
C HIS A 90 5.60 12.83 6.37
N ASP A 91 4.33 13.01 6.78
CA ASP A 91 3.23 12.19 6.28
C ASP A 91 3.01 12.45 4.78
N LEU A 92 3.08 11.38 3.99
CA LEU A 92 2.85 11.43 2.53
C LEU A 92 1.49 12.07 2.19
N SER A 93 0.46 11.84 3.02
CA SER A 93 -0.89 12.38 2.82
C SER A 93 -0.95 13.91 2.93
N ASN A 94 0.05 14.54 3.53
CA ASN A 94 0.18 15.99 3.67
C ASN A 94 0.99 16.65 2.54
N SER A 95 1.36 15.89 1.51
CA SER A 95 2.07 16.45 0.35
C SER A 95 1.23 17.53 -0.33
N PRO A 96 1.76 18.75 -0.52
CA PRO A 96 0.98 19.90 -0.96
C PRO A 96 0.48 19.76 -2.41
N THR A 97 1.21 19.04 -3.26
CA THR A 97 0.84 18.79 -4.65
C THR A 97 0.94 17.30 -4.97
N TYR A 98 0.24 16.89 -6.04
CA TYR A 98 0.32 15.52 -6.56
C TYR A 98 1.74 15.13 -6.96
N ASP A 99 2.46 16.02 -7.65
CA ASP A 99 3.82 15.75 -8.11
C ASP A 99 4.79 15.53 -6.95
N ILE A 100 4.67 16.30 -5.87
CA ILE A 100 5.49 16.12 -4.66
C ILE A 100 5.14 14.79 -4.00
N PHE A 101 3.85 14.44 -3.91
CA PHE A 101 3.42 13.15 -3.40
C PHE A 101 4.02 12.00 -4.22
N MET A 102 3.87 12.04 -5.55
CA MET A 102 4.39 10.98 -6.43
C MET A 102 5.91 10.88 -6.41
N GLY A 103 6.62 12.02 -6.27
CA GLY A 103 8.06 12.03 -6.07
C GLY A 103 8.49 11.30 -4.79
N LYS A 104 7.86 11.61 -3.67
CA LYS A 104 8.09 10.93 -2.38
C LYS A 104 7.72 9.44 -2.45
N LEU A 105 6.56 9.12 -3.03
CA LEU A 105 6.10 7.73 -3.20
C LEU A 105 7.09 6.92 -4.04
N ARG A 106 7.66 7.50 -5.10
CA ARG A 106 8.67 6.84 -5.92
C ARG A 106 9.94 6.52 -5.13
N ILE A 107 10.39 7.43 -4.26
CA ILE A 107 11.52 7.18 -3.34
C ILE A 107 11.20 5.98 -2.45
N CYS A 108 10.01 5.95 -1.84
CA CYS A 108 9.58 4.83 -1.00
C CYS A 108 9.60 3.50 -1.76
N VAL A 109 8.95 3.44 -2.94
CA VAL A 109 8.86 2.21 -3.74
C VAL A 109 10.24 1.73 -4.19
N SER A 110 11.14 2.64 -4.61
CA SER A 110 12.50 2.30 -4.98
C SER A 110 13.27 1.70 -3.81
N LYS A 111 13.24 2.35 -2.65
CA LYS A 111 13.88 1.89 -1.42
C LYS A 111 13.37 0.51 -0.99
N LEU A 112 12.05 0.28 -1.04
CA LEU A 112 11.44 -1.00 -0.71
C LEU A 112 11.90 -2.10 -1.68
N TYR A 113 11.94 -1.79 -2.98
CA TYR A 113 12.42 -2.75 -3.97
C TYR A 113 13.90 -3.11 -3.78
N GLU A 114 14.75 -2.15 -3.43
CA GLU A 114 16.16 -2.39 -3.12
C GLU A 114 16.34 -3.29 -1.89
N THR A 115 15.48 -3.13 -0.89
CA THR A 115 15.48 -3.92 0.36
C THR A 115 15.04 -5.38 0.18
N LEU A 116 14.37 -5.71 -0.94
CA LEU A 116 13.99 -7.08 -1.25
C LEU A 116 15.22 -7.97 -1.48
N GLU A 117 15.12 -9.21 -1.06
CA GLU A 117 16.01 -10.28 -1.47
C GLU A 117 15.82 -10.64 -2.95
N ARG A 118 16.82 -11.28 -3.55
CA ARG A 118 16.67 -11.86 -4.89
C ARG A 118 15.51 -12.85 -4.90
N GLY A 119 14.64 -12.75 -5.90
CA GLY A 119 13.41 -13.53 -5.96
C GLY A 119 12.30 -13.07 -5.02
N GLY A 120 12.53 -12.03 -4.20
CA GLY A 120 11.53 -11.46 -3.31
C GLY A 120 10.39 -10.75 -4.03
N THR A 121 9.32 -10.46 -3.29
CA THR A 121 8.07 -9.89 -3.81
C THR A 121 7.74 -8.59 -3.09
N LEU A 122 7.44 -7.53 -3.85
CA LEU A 122 6.82 -6.30 -3.37
C LEU A 122 5.36 -6.27 -3.85
N ALA A 123 4.42 -6.29 -2.90
CA ALA A 123 2.99 -6.15 -3.15
C ALA A 123 2.55 -4.75 -2.73
N ILE A 124 2.13 -3.92 -3.68
CA ILE A 124 1.66 -2.55 -3.43
C ILE A 124 0.14 -2.52 -3.57
N LEU A 125 -0.57 -2.26 -2.47
CA LEU A 125 -2.01 -1.96 -2.52
C LEU A 125 -2.19 -0.46 -2.75
N ILE A 126 -2.84 -0.09 -3.85
CA ILE A 126 -3.02 1.30 -4.24
C ILE A 126 -4.37 1.51 -4.94
N GLY A 127 -5.04 2.60 -4.65
CA GLY A 127 -6.23 3.04 -5.36
C GLY A 127 -5.97 4.32 -6.14
N ASP A 128 -6.82 4.56 -7.14
CA ASP A 128 -6.83 5.81 -7.86
C ASP A 128 -7.64 6.89 -7.13
N LYS A 129 -7.39 8.13 -7.46
CA LYS A 129 -8.08 9.27 -6.87
C LYS A 129 -8.77 10.11 -7.90
N LYS A 130 -9.98 10.56 -7.57
CA LYS A 130 -10.66 11.68 -8.26
C LYS A 130 -10.65 12.93 -7.41
N LYS A 131 -10.31 14.06 -8.02
CA LYS A 131 -10.32 15.38 -7.37
C LYS A 131 -10.62 16.46 -8.40
N ASN A 132 -11.59 17.32 -8.09
CA ASN A 132 -12.00 18.45 -8.95
C ASN A 132 -12.38 18.07 -10.40
N GLY A 133 -12.90 16.87 -10.61
CA GLY A 133 -13.25 16.36 -11.94
C GLY A 133 -12.15 15.53 -12.61
N ASP A 134 -10.91 15.64 -12.17
CA ASP A 134 -9.77 14.94 -12.73
C ASP A 134 -9.53 13.58 -12.07
N LEU A 135 -9.09 12.61 -12.87
CA LEU A 135 -8.61 11.30 -12.41
C LEU A 135 -7.10 11.34 -12.24
N TYR A 136 -6.62 10.91 -11.08
CA TYR A 136 -5.21 10.69 -10.75
C TYR A 136 -4.96 9.18 -10.70
N PRO A 137 -4.42 8.58 -11.78
CA PRO A 137 -4.25 7.13 -11.90
C PRO A 137 -2.94 6.67 -11.24
N LEU A 138 -2.92 6.60 -9.91
CA LEU A 138 -1.72 6.30 -9.12
C LEU A 138 -1.08 4.96 -9.53
N PHE A 139 -1.90 3.93 -9.80
CA PHE A 139 -1.40 2.61 -10.21
C PHE A 139 -0.59 2.68 -11.51
N ASN A 140 -1.07 3.46 -12.48
CA ASN A 140 -0.43 3.61 -13.78
C ASN A 140 0.91 4.35 -13.66
N GLU A 141 0.97 5.39 -12.84
CA GLU A 141 2.21 6.11 -12.54
C GLU A 141 3.27 5.16 -11.94
N ILE A 142 2.88 4.35 -10.94
CA ILE A 142 3.79 3.40 -10.29
C ILE A 142 4.34 2.39 -11.32
N ILE A 143 3.51 1.85 -12.20
CA ILE A 143 3.94 0.90 -13.24
C ILE A 143 4.94 1.55 -14.19
N ASN A 144 4.70 2.81 -14.58
CA ASN A 144 5.56 3.54 -15.52
C ASN A 144 6.94 3.90 -14.94
N TRP A 145 7.14 3.82 -13.63
CA TRP A 145 8.48 4.02 -13.04
C TRP A 145 9.48 2.92 -13.39
N ARG A 146 8.99 1.73 -13.77
CA ARG A 146 9.82 0.57 -14.17
C ARG A 146 10.88 0.20 -13.13
N ILE A 147 10.54 0.31 -11.85
CA ILE A 147 11.45 0.02 -10.73
C ILE A 147 11.82 -1.46 -10.68
N GLY A 148 10.93 -2.34 -11.15
CA GLY A 148 11.15 -3.77 -11.14
C GLY A 148 10.23 -4.51 -12.12
N ARG A 149 10.31 -5.84 -12.13
CA ARG A 149 9.48 -6.69 -12.97
C ARG A 149 8.08 -6.80 -12.38
N LEU A 150 7.10 -6.11 -12.98
CA LEU A 150 5.68 -6.31 -12.68
C LEU A 150 5.25 -7.69 -13.20
N THR A 151 4.74 -8.55 -12.32
CA THR A 151 4.33 -9.92 -12.68
C THR A 151 2.83 -10.11 -12.65
N GLN A 152 2.10 -9.37 -11.81
CA GLN A 152 0.66 -9.50 -11.66
C GLN A 152 0.03 -8.16 -11.25
N ILE A 153 -1.23 -7.97 -11.65
CA ILE A 153 -2.13 -6.93 -11.13
C ILE A 153 -3.37 -7.64 -10.64
N ILE A 154 -3.68 -7.49 -9.36
CA ILE A 154 -4.88 -8.05 -8.74
C ILE A 154 -5.86 -6.89 -8.53
N ILE A 155 -7.10 -7.07 -8.92
CA ILE A 155 -8.18 -6.11 -8.64
C ILE A 155 -8.83 -6.51 -7.31
N LYS A 156 -8.78 -5.59 -6.35
CA LYS A 156 -9.48 -5.71 -5.08
C LYS A 156 -10.75 -4.88 -5.15
N GLU A 157 -11.89 -5.54 -5.15
CA GLU A 157 -13.18 -4.86 -5.06
C GLU A 157 -13.38 -4.28 -3.66
N GLN A 158 -13.90 -3.06 -3.60
CA GLN A 158 -14.26 -2.39 -2.35
C GLN A 158 -15.75 -2.57 -2.07
N HIS A 159 -16.06 -3.12 -0.89
CA HIS A 159 -17.43 -3.26 -0.40
C HIS A 159 -17.78 -2.16 0.61
N ASN A 160 -19.06 -1.83 0.72
CA ASN A 160 -19.59 -0.85 1.68
C ASN A 160 -19.06 0.58 1.53
N MET A 161 -18.77 1.01 0.32
CA MET A 161 -18.46 2.41 0.04
C MET A 161 -19.76 3.23 -0.05
N ARG A 162 -19.66 4.55 0.23
CA ARG A 162 -20.78 5.50 -0.01
C ARG A 162 -21.29 5.48 -1.44
N SER A 163 -20.53 4.92 -2.35
CA SER A 163 -20.80 4.76 -3.77
C SER A 163 -21.53 3.46 -4.13
N ASN A 164 -21.96 2.63 -3.17
CA ASN A 164 -22.85 1.48 -3.42
C ASN A 164 -24.29 1.92 -3.78
N GLU A 165 -24.48 3.20 -4.08
CA GLU A 165 -25.74 3.69 -4.65
C GLU A 165 -25.93 3.08 -6.02
N THR A 166 -27.08 2.42 -6.20
CA THR A 166 -27.49 1.76 -7.45
C THR A 166 -27.88 2.74 -8.57
N SER A 167 -27.90 4.04 -8.27
CA SER A 167 -28.16 5.11 -9.23
C SER A 167 -27.07 6.17 -9.18
N TYR A 168 -26.45 6.42 -10.33
CA TYR A 168 -25.51 7.54 -10.48
C TYR A 168 -26.31 8.82 -10.74
N SER A 169 -26.42 9.67 -9.72
CA SER A 169 -26.96 11.02 -9.89
C SER A 169 -25.81 11.97 -10.20
N GLY A 170 -25.67 12.39 -11.46
CA GLY A 170 -24.67 13.38 -11.89
C GLY A 170 -23.53 12.80 -12.73
N SER A 171 -22.48 13.60 -12.90
CA SER A 171 -21.32 13.30 -13.78
C SER A 171 -20.23 12.42 -13.13
N PHE A 172 -20.46 11.90 -11.92
CA PHE A 172 -19.44 11.16 -11.16
C PHE A 172 -19.71 9.66 -11.23
N ILE A 173 -18.78 8.92 -11.85
CA ILE A 173 -18.72 7.46 -11.75
C ILE A 173 -17.77 7.10 -10.61
N PRO A 174 -18.23 6.44 -9.53
CA PRO A 174 -17.38 6.10 -8.40
C PRO A 174 -16.34 5.04 -8.77
N ILE A 175 -15.20 5.07 -8.04
CA ILE A 175 -14.19 4.04 -8.13
C ILE A 175 -14.51 3.00 -7.05
N HIS A 176 -14.73 1.74 -7.46
CA HIS A 176 -15.12 0.64 -6.57
C HIS A 176 -14.00 -0.39 -6.37
N HIS A 177 -12.78 -0.08 -6.78
CA HIS A 177 -11.68 -1.03 -6.72
C HIS A 177 -10.37 -0.36 -6.33
N GLU A 178 -9.47 -1.19 -5.88
CA GLU A 178 -8.06 -0.92 -5.65
C GLU A 178 -7.24 -1.96 -6.41
N TYR A 179 -5.98 -1.67 -6.60
CA TYR A 179 -5.05 -2.56 -7.29
C TYR A 179 -4.03 -3.10 -6.30
N VAL A 180 -3.69 -4.39 -6.42
CA VAL A 180 -2.47 -4.93 -5.82
C VAL A 180 -1.47 -5.17 -6.95
N LEU A 181 -0.42 -4.36 -6.97
CA LEU A 181 0.67 -4.47 -7.94
C LEU A 181 1.74 -5.41 -7.38
N ILE A 182 2.04 -6.49 -8.09
CA ILE A 182 3.02 -7.49 -7.66
C ILE A 182 4.28 -7.34 -8.48
N PHE A 183 5.34 -6.86 -7.84
CA PHE A 183 6.67 -6.78 -8.41
C PHE A 183 7.56 -7.89 -7.85
N ARG A 184 8.39 -8.49 -8.73
CA ARG A 184 9.38 -9.49 -8.35
C ARG A 184 10.78 -8.95 -8.58
N LYS A 185 11.67 -9.11 -7.59
CA LYS A 185 13.09 -8.87 -7.78
C LYS A 185 13.70 -10.05 -8.53
N GLU A 186 14.50 -9.75 -9.52
CA GLU A 186 15.17 -10.80 -10.30
C GLU A 186 16.08 -11.65 -9.39
N ALA A 187 16.20 -12.93 -9.75
CA ALA A 187 16.97 -13.91 -8.99
C ALA A 187 18.50 -13.69 -9.11
#